data_80324fc140ca641fbbdca37e1b5ff381
#
_entry.id   80324fc140ca641fbbdca37e1b5ff381
#
_cell.length_a   1.000
_cell.length_b   1.000
_cell.length_c   1.000
_cell.angle_alpha   90.00
_cell.angle_beta   90.00
_cell.angle_gamma   90.00
#
_symmetry.space_group_name_H-M   'P 1'
#
loop_
_entity.id
_entity.type
_entity.pdbx_description
1 polymer ?
#
loop_
_entity_poly.entity_id
_entity_poly.type
_entity_poly.pdbx_seq_one_letter_code
_entity_poly.pdbx_strand_id
1 'polypeptide(L)'
;FLESVYDHPSVKIYEAKRDEANADMKVTRREWLNYFRTYGQYQYGRIIQLSTRETIEDPSFLTSLGSNQQTYSVGISVSIPFGDLFSRGQKVRMKKARFRQLDYEYEMSIEERKLKILEAYNKVLQALATLKAKSDAAALYNAQMKISEQDFINGKIDIISLSLERSRRSSANITYQDGRVTLHNAVTLLEMLTNVKIINQ
;
A
#
# COMPACT_ATOMS: atom_id res chain seq x y z
N PHE A 1 16.95 12.88 2.32
CA PHE A 1 16.58 11.46 2.14
C PHE A 1 15.40 11.03 3.03
N LEU A 2 15.41 11.32 4.33
CA LEU A 2 14.34 10.88 5.24
C LEU A 2 13.01 11.63 5.05
N GLU A 3 13.00 12.83 4.50
CA GLU A 3 11.79 13.58 4.19
C GLU A 3 10.98 12.98 3.03
N SER A 4 11.65 12.33 2.07
CA SER A 4 10.99 11.67 0.94
C SER A 4 10.13 10.45 1.35
N VAL A 5 10.26 9.98 2.59
CA VAL A 5 9.46 8.87 3.13
C VAL A 5 7.97 9.19 3.08
N TYR A 6 7.58 10.41 3.45
CA TYR A 6 6.17 10.82 3.56
C TYR A 6 5.46 10.91 2.21
N ASP A 7 6.19 11.21 1.13
CA ASP A 7 5.62 11.32 -0.21
C ASP A 7 5.52 9.99 -0.95
N HIS A 8 6.06 8.92 -0.37
CA HIS A 8 6.09 7.64 -1.03
C HIS A 8 4.70 6.97 -1.06
N PRO A 9 4.29 6.36 -2.21
CA PRO A 9 2.98 5.73 -2.35
C PRO A 9 2.65 4.67 -1.29
N SER A 10 3.64 3.92 -0.79
CA SER A 10 3.43 2.93 0.27
C SER A 10 2.98 3.54 1.60
N VAL A 11 3.35 4.78 1.89
CA VAL A 11 2.93 5.51 3.09
C VAL A 11 1.56 6.15 2.84
N LYS A 12 1.33 6.73 1.65
CA LYS A 12 0.04 7.33 1.27
C LYS A 12 -1.13 6.32 1.27
N ILE A 13 -0.86 5.04 0.99
CA ILE A 13 -1.87 3.97 1.12
C ILE A 13 -2.41 3.88 2.55
N TYR A 14 -1.55 4.02 3.55
CA TYR A 14 -1.99 3.97 4.96
C TYR A 14 -2.74 5.23 5.39
N GLU A 15 -2.40 6.40 4.83
CA GLU A 15 -3.19 7.62 5.02
C GLU A 15 -4.62 7.42 4.48
N ALA A 16 -4.75 6.91 3.26
CA ALA A 16 -6.05 6.62 2.66
C ALA A 16 -6.87 5.60 3.48
N LYS A 17 -6.25 4.52 3.96
CA LYS A 17 -6.90 3.54 4.84
C LYS A 17 -7.36 4.15 6.18
N ARG A 18 -6.58 5.06 6.73
CA ARG A 18 -6.92 5.78 7.96
C ARG A 18 -8.11 6.71 7.75
N ASP A 19 -8.15 7.41 6.63
CA ASP A 19 -9.26 8.28 6.26
C ASP A 19 -10.55 7.47 6.02
N GLU A 20 -10.44 6.31 5.35
CA GLU A 20 -11.54 5.36 5.18
C GLU A 20 -12.08 4.90 6.55
N ALA A 21 -11.21 4.47 7.46
CA ALA A 21 -11.61 4.03 8.79
C ALA A 21 -12.25 5.16 9.62
N ASN A 22 -11.80 6.39 9.45
CA ASN A 22 -12.40 7.56 10.08
C ASN A 22 -13.80 7.85 9.52
N ALA A 23 -13.97 7.76 8.21
CA ALA A 23 -15.27 7.90 7.56
C ALA A 23 -16.22 6.79 8.01
N ASP A 24 -15.79 5.55 8.06
CA ASP A 24 -16.55 4.38 8.51
C ASP A 24 -16.99 4.53 9.98
N MET A 25 -16.13 5.03 10.85
CA MET A 25 -16.49 5.36 12.23
C MET A 25 -17.56 6.44 12.30
N LYS A 26 -17.50 7.47 11.45
CA LYS A 26 -18.52 8.53 11.39
C LYS A 26 -19.85 7.99 10.89
N VAL A 27 -19.84 7.10 9.90
CA VAL A 27 -21.04 6.41 9.40
C VAL A 27 -21.67 5.59 10.51
N THR A 28 -20.88 4.74 11.19
CA THR A 28 -21.37 3.90 12.31
C THR A 28 -22.00 4.75 13.44
N ARG A 29 -21.45 5.91 13.73
CA ARG A 29 -22.07 6.83 14.71
C ARG A 29 -23.42 7.37 14.26
N ARG A 30 -23.66 7.49 12.96
CA ARG A 30 -24.90 8.01 12.36
C ARG A 30 -25.91 6.93 11.98
N GLU A 31 -25.57 5.65 12.14
CA GLU A 31 -26.46 4.53 11.82
C GLU A 31 -27.84 4.59 12.52
N TRP A 32 -27.92 5.28 13.66
CA TRP A 32 -29.18 5.50 14.37
C TRP A 32 -30.23 6.25 13.50
N LEU A 33 -29.79 7.04 12.51
CA LEU A 33 -30.68 7.70 11.57
C LEU A 33 -31.47 6.69 10.71
N ASN A 34 -30.90 5.49 10.49
CA ASN A 34 -31.56 4.41 9.74
C ASN A 34 -32.78 3.84 10.47
N TYR A 35 -32.96 4.16 11.75
CA TYR A 35 -34.17 3.76 12.48
C TYR A 35 -35.40 4.58 12.07
N PHE A 36 -35.18 5.75 11.46
CA PHE A 36 -36.23 6.59 10.93
C PHE A 36 -36.39 6.33 9.43
N ARG A 37 -37.58 5.95 9.05
CA ARG A 37 -37.93 5.74 7.64
C ARG A 37 -39.12 6.61 7.29
N THR A 38 -38.99 7.35 6.20
CA THR A 38 -40.12 8.04 5.56
C THR A 38 -40.62 7.16 4.42
N TYR A 39 -41.92 7.05 4.29
CA TYR A 39 -42.53 6.35 3.17
C TYR A 39 -43.62 7.19 2.54
N GLY A 40 -43.75 7.10 1.23
CA GLY A 40 -44.82 7.68 0.47
C GLY A 40 -45.33 6.60 -0.50
N GLN A 41 -46.64 6.33 -0.46
CA GLN A 41 -47.28 5.39 -1.36
C GLN A 41 -48.40 6.12 -2.09
N TYR A 42 -48.42 5.99 -3.40
CA TYR A 42 -49.52 6.39 -4.26
C TYR A 42 -50.06 5.17 -4.98
N GLN A 43 -51.36 4.91 -4.86
CA GLN A 43 -52.01 3.81 -5.51
C GLN A 43 -53.20 4.33 -6.29
N TYR A 44 -53.24 4.04 -7.56
CA TYR A 44 -54.39 4.28 -8.45
C TYR A 44 -54.88 2.94 -8.97
N GLY A 45 -56.16 2.69 -8.79
CA GLY A 45 -56.72 1.41 -9.24
C GLY A 45 -58.24 1.35 -9.11
N ARG A 46 -58.80 0.36 -9.76
CA ARG A 46 -60.22 0.03 -9.63
C ARG A 46 -60.37 -1.02 -8.53
N ILE A 47 -60.95 -0.63 -7.40
CA ILE A 47 -61.24 -1.55 -6.31
C ILE A 47 -62.64 -2.10 -6.52
N ILE A 48 -62.74 -3.42 -6.63
CA ILE A 48 -64.00 -4.14 -6.67
C ILE A 48 -64.30 -4.60 -5.26
N GLN A 49 -65.26 -3.97 -4.60
CA GLN A 49 -65.79 -4.46 -3.32
C GLN A 49 -66.90 -5.46 -3.61
N LEU A 50 -66.71 -6.71 -3.28
CA LEU A 50 -67.76 -7.70 -3.19
C LEU A 50 -68.56 -7.49 -1.89
N SER A 51 -69.70 -6.94 -1.95
CA SER A 51 -70.62 -6.85 -0.82
C SER A 51 -71.62 -7.96 -0.92
N THR A 52 -71.57 -8.94 -0.04
CA THR A 52 -72.61 -9.94 0.12
C THR A 52 -73.68 -9.37 1.05
N ARG A 53 -74.84 -9.02 0.49
CA ARG A 53 -75.98 -8.59 1.30
C ARG A 53 -76.93 -9.79 1.36
N GLU A 54 -76.95 -10.47 2.46
CA GLU A 54 -77.95 -11.48 2.75
C GLU A 54 -79.27 -10.77 3.16
N THR A 55 -80.24 -10.77 2.28
CA THR A 55 -81.62 -10.44 2.63
C THR A 55 -82.43 -11.72 2.46
N ILE A 56 -83.34 -12.00 3.42
CA ILE A 56 -84.05 -13.24 3.62
C ILE A 56 -84.96 -13.62 2.44
N GLU A 57 -85.13 -12.79 1.44
CA GLU A 57 -86.07 -12.97 0.35
C GLU A 57 -85.52 -13.19 -1.06
N ASP A 58 -84.15 -13.07 -1.26
CA ASP A 58 -83.60 -13.35 -2.58
C ASP A 58 -82.18 -13.95 -2.45
N PRO A 59 -81.89 -15.07 -3.17
CA PRO A 59 -80.60 -15.68 -3.09
C PRO A 59 -79.50 -14.86 -3.84
N SER A 60 -78.55 -14.37 -3.11
CA SER A 60 -77.22 -13.93 -3.56
C SER A 60 -77.14 -13.06 -4.81
N PHE A 61 -77.40 -11.78 -4.66
CA PHE A 61 -77.01 -10.81 -5.67
C PHE A 61 -75.57 -10.29 -5.34
N LEU A 62 -74.57 -10.76 -6.09
CA LEU A 62 -73.26 -10.23 -6.05
C LEU A 62 -73.15 -8.90 -6.83
N THR A 63 -73.32 -7.77 -6.16
CA THR A 63 -73.18 -6.48 -6.80
C THR A 63 -71.72 -6.06 -6.70
N SER A 64 -70.99 -6.15 -7.82
CA SER A 64 -69.65 -5.61 -7.91
C SER A 64 -69.73 -4.12 -8.21
N LEU A 65 -69.56 -3.30 -7.21
CA LEU A 65 -69.39 -1.85 -7.36
C LEU A 65 -67.89 -1.57 -7.61
N GLY A 66 -67.53 -1.44 -8.89
CA GLY A 66 -66.18 -0.99 -9.25
C GLY A 66 -66.07 0.52 -9.12
N SER A 67 -65.36 1.00 -8.12
CA SER A 67 -65.03 2.42 -7.96
C SER A 67 -63.55 2.67 -8.30
N ASN A 68 -63.29 3.68 -9.11
CA ASN A 68 -61.92 4.14 -9.31
C ASN A 68 -61.50 4.90 -8.04
N GLN A 69 -60.53 4.35 -7.33
CA GLN A 69 -60.04 4.95 -6.10
C GLN A 69 -58.57 5.36 -6.25
N GLN A 70 -58.30 6.57 -5.81
CA GLN A 70 -56.92 7.07 -5.62
C GLN A 70 -56.63 7.08 -4.14
N THR A 71 -55.57 6.37 -3.76
CA THR A 71 -55.12 6.33 -2.36
C THR A 71 -53.70 6.84 -2.30
N TYR A 72 -53.43 7.81 -1.45
CA TYR A 72 -52.09 8.26 -1.13
C TYR A 72 -51.90 8.17 0.38
N SER A 73 -50.74 7.63 0.75
CA SER A 73 -50.32 7.59 2.15
C SER A 73 -48.88 8.09 2.26
N VAL A 74 -48.67 8.98 3.19
CA VAL A 74 -47.34 9.49 3.55
C VAL A 74 -47.17 9.30 5.04
N GLY A 75 -46.06 8.77 5.46
CA GLY A 75 -45.83 8.53 6.88
C GLY A 75 -44.36 8.45 7.25
N ILE A 76 -44.11 8.48 8.54
CA ILE A 76 -42.80 8.27 9.15
C ILE A 76 -42.92 7.04 10.04
N SER A 77 -42.02 6.10 9.90
CA SER A 77 -41.91 4.93 10.76
C SER A 77 -40.59 4.93 11.51
N VAL A 78 -40.62 4.50 12.77
CA VAL A 78 -39.43 4.29 13.61
C VAL A 78 -39.33 2.80 13.88
N SER A 79 -38.24 2.18 13.47
CA SER A 79 -37.98 0.75 13.67
C SER A 79 -36.62 0.57 14.28
N ILE A 80 -36.55 0.21 15.57
CA ILE A 80 -35.31 0.02 16.31
C ILE A 80 -35.10 -1.47 16.55
N PRO A 81 -34.07 -2.11 15.89
CA PRO A 81 -33.72 -3.49 16.18
C PRO A 81 -33.17 -3.63 17.61
N PHE A 82 -33.72 -4.55 18.39
CA PHE A 82 -33.27 -4.78 19.78
C PHE A 82 -31.76 -5.11 19.86
N GLY A 83 -31.23 -5.84 18.88
CA GLY A 83 -29.80 -6.15 18.80
C GLY A 83 -28.90 -4.92 18.74
N ASP A 84 -29.35 -3.86 18.08
CA ASP A 84 -28.57 -2.63 17.94
C ASP A 84 -28.54 -1.80 19.23
N LEU A 85 -29.57 -1.87 20.07
CA LEU A 85 -29.60 -1.19 21.38
C LEU A 85 -28.44 -1.64 22.26
N PHE A 86 -28.12 -2.93 22.25
CA PHE A 86 -27.07 -3.50 23.10
C PHE A 86 -25.69 -3.56 22.40
N SER A 87 -25.65 -3.73 21.08
CA SER A 87 -24.40 -3.91 20.35
C SER A 87 -23.75 -2.63 19.85
N ARG A 88 -24.51 -1.51 19.76
CA ARG A 88 -24.02 -0.25 19.19
C ARG A 88 -22.76 0.28 19.87
N GLY A 89 -22.70 0.25 21.19
CA GLY A 89 -21.52 0.69 21.95
C GLY A 89 -20.28 -0.12 21.59
N GLN A 90 -20.46 -1.44 21.41
CA GLN A 90 -19.37 -2.34 21.01
C GLN A 90 -18.95 -2.12 19.56
N LYS A 91 -19.91 -1.89 18.63
CA LYS A 91 -19.61 -1.55 17.22
C LYS A 91 -18.73 -0.28 17.15
N VAL A 92 -19.08 0.77 17.88
CA VAL A 92 -18.28 2.01 17.94
C VAL A 92 -16.90 1.76 18.54
N ARG A 93 -16.81 0.95 19.61
CA ARG A 93 -15.51 0.58 20.21
C ARG A 93 -14.63 -0.18 19.21
N MET A 94 -15.19 -1.14 18.48
CA MET A 94 -14.51 -1.90 17.42
C MET A 94 -13.94 -0.98 16.35
N LYS A 95 -14.76 -0.06 15.81
CA LYS A 95 -14.33 0.90 14.79
C LYS A 95 -13.23 1.83 15.31
N LYS A 96 -13.33 2.28 16.57
CA LYS A 96 -12.29 3.09 17.22
C LYS A 96 -10.99 2.30 17.41
N ALA A 97 -11.06 1.02 17.75
CA ALA A 97 -9.89 0.16 17.86
C ALA A 97 -9.23 -0.05 16.49
N ARG A 98 -10.04 -0.28 15.44
CA ARG A 98 -9.54 -0.40 14.06
C ARG A 98 -8.83 0.87 13.58
N PHE A 99 -9.39 2.05 13.88
CA PHE A 99 -8.76 3.31 13.56
C PHE A 99 -7.37 3.44 14.23
N ARG A 100 -7.27 3.11 15.54
CA ARG A 100 -5.98 3.13 16.25
C ARG A 100 -4.98 2.10 15.68
N GLN A 101 -5.47 0.92 15.29
CA GLN A 101 -4.62 -0.08 14.65
C GLN A 101 -4.00 0.47 13.35
N LEU A 102 -4.81 1.11 12.51
CA LEU A 102 -4.32 1.72 11.26
C LEU A 102 -3.36 2.89 11.51
N ASP A 103 -3.56 3.62 12.60
CA ASP A 103 -2.65 4.70 13.02
C ASP A 103 -1.26 4.15 13.37
N TYR A 104 -1.20 3.05 14.13
CA TYR A 104 0.06 2.35 14.40
C TYR A 104 0.67 1.68 13.15
N GLU A 105 -0.15 1.10 12.27
CA GLU A 105 0.33 0.54 11.00
C GLU A 105 0.96 1.62 10.11
N TYR A 106 0.40 2.83 10.12
CA TYR A 106 0.97 3.99 9.44
C TYR A 106 2.34 4.37 10.01
N GLU A 107 2.45 4.50 11.33
CA GLU A 107 3.72 4.79 12.00
C GLU A 107 4.77 3.71 11.70
N MET A 108 4.41 2.43 11.80
CA MET A 108 5.29 1.31 11.46
C MET A 108 5.76 1.37 10.01
N SER A 109 4.89 1.72 9.07
CA SER A 109 5.25 1.84 7.65
C SER A 109 6.29 2.92 7.38
N ILE A 110 6.22 4.03 8.13
CA ILE A 110 7.22 5.11 8.09
C ILE A 110 8.57 4.62 8.63
N GLU A 111 8.56 3.94 9.79
CA GLU A 111 9.78 3.43 10.41
C GLU A 111 10.45 2.37 9.52
N GLU A 112 9.69 1.43 9.00
CA GLU A 112 10.19 0.40 8.07
C GLU A 112 10.82 1.03 6.82
N ARG A 113 10.19 2.08 6.29
CA ARG A 113 10.75 2.80 5.15
C ARG A 113 12.05 3.52 5.48
N LYS A 114 12.11 4.16 6.66
CA LYS A 114 13.34 4.80 7.16
C LYS A 114 14.48 3.80 7.31
N LEU A 115 14.20 2.61 7.84
CA LEU A 115 15.18 1.54 7.97
C LEU A 115 15.70 1.07 6.60
N LYS A 116 14.83 0.86 5.62
CA LYS A 116 15.23 0.48 4.26
C LYS A 116 16.15 1.52 3.61
N ILE A 117 15.87 2.81 3.80
CA ILE A 117 16.72 3.89 3.30
C ILE A 117 18.08 3.89 4.01
N LEU A 118 18.09 3.71 5.33
CA LEU A 118 19.33 3.64 6.11
C LEU A 118 20.19 2.45 5.69
N GLU A 119 19.59 1.29 5.49
CA GLU A 119 20.31 0.10 4.99
C GLU A 119 20.91 0.33 3.61
N ALA A 120 20.14 0.94 2.68
CA ALA A 120 20.64 1.27 1.35
C ALA A 120 21.80 2.27 1.42
N TYR A 121 21.71 3.29 2.28
CA TYR A 121 22.78 4.25 2.51
C TYR A 121 24.05 3.58 3.04
N ASN A 122 23.92 2.70 4.03
CA ASN A 122 25.05 1.95 4.58
C ASN A 122 25.71 1.04 3.52
N LYS A 123 24.92 0.44 2.62
CA LYS A 123 25.44 -0.34 1.48
C LYS A 123 26.27 0.54 0.53
N VAL A 124 25.85 1.77 0.28
CA VAL A 124 26.65 2.72 -0.53
C VAL A 124 27.98 3.02 0.14
N LEU A 125 27.98 3.33 1.45
CA LEU A 125 29.22 3.59 2.20
C LEU A 125 30.17 2.39 2.17
N GLN A 126 29.63 1.18 2.39
CA GLN A 126 30.41 -0.06 2.34
C GLN A 126 31.00 -0.30 0.94
N ALA A 127 30.19 -0.14 -0.11
CA ALA A 127 30.63 -0.31 -1.48
C ALA A 127 31.72 0.71 -1.86
N LEU A 128 31.59 1.96 -1.40
CA LEU A 128 32.59 3.00 -1.62
C LEU A 128 33.92 2.66 -0.96
N ALA A 129 33.93 2.27 0.33
CA ALA A 129 35.10 1.85 1.05
C ALA A 129 35.78 0.63 0.39
N THR A 130 34.99 -0.35 -0.01
CA THR A 130 35.48 -1.56 -0.69
C THR A 130 36.05 -1.23 -2.07
N LEU A 131 35.43 -0.34 -2.83
CA LEU A 131 35.92 0.09 -4.14
C LEU A 131 37.27 0.77 -4.03
N LYS A 132 37.46 1.61 -3.01
CA LYS A 132 38.76 2.25 -2.75
C LYS A 132 39.87 1.20 -2.56
N ALA A 133 39.65 0.21 -1.68
CA ALA A 133 40.62 -0.85 -1.43
C ALA A 133 40.93 -1.69 -2.72
N LYS A 134 39.88 -1.99 -3.50
CA LYS A 134 40.02 -2.70 -4.79
C LYS A 134 40.79 -1.87 -5.83
N SER A 135 40.59 -0.54 -5.85
CA SER A 135 41.32 0.38 -6.69
C SER A 135 42.83 0.41 -6.36
N ASP A 136 43.14 0.49 -5.06
CA ASP A 136 44.52 0.49 -4.59
C ASP A 136 45.21 -0.83 -4.91
N ALA A 137 44.55 -1.96 -4.75
CA ALA A 137 45.05 -3.27 -5.14
C ALA A 137 45.28 -3.37 -6.66
N ALA A 138 44.36 -2.90 -7.49
CA ALA A 138 44.50 -2.90 -8.94
C ALA A 138 45.68 -2.02 -9.38
N ALA A 139 45.85 -0.85 -8.76
CA ALA A 139 47.01 0.04 -9.01
C ALA A 139 48.34 -0.64 -8.66
N LEU A 140 48.40 -1.31 -7.49
CA LEU A 140 49.60 -2.06 -7.05
C LEU A 140 49.94 -3.18 -8.05
N TYR A 141 49.00 -4.03 -8.42
CA TYR A 141 49.26 -5.13 -9.38
C TYR A 141 49.58 -4.62 -10.78
N ASN A 142 49.04 -3.48 -11.21
CA ASN A 142 49.43 -2.85 -12.47
C ASN A 142 50.88 -2.35 -12.42
N ALA A 143 51.34 -1.78 -11.30
CA ALA A 143 52.70 -1.37 -11.10
C ALA A 143 53.67 -2.58 -11.05
N GLN A 144 53.29 -3.62 -10.28
CA GLN A 144 54.08 -4.86 -10.16
C GLN A 144 54.22 -5.54 -11.52
N MET A 145 53.21 -5.57 -12.35
CA MET A 145 53.29 -6.15 -13.69
C MET A 145 54.30 -5.45 -14.58
N LYS A 146 54.40 -4.11 -14.51
CA LYS A 146 55.43 -3.36 -15.27
C LYS A 146 56.83 -3.76 -14.86
N ILE A 147 57.08 -3.95 -13.56
CA ILE A 147 58.39 -4.41 -13.05
C ILE A 147 58.68 -5.84 -13.55
N SER A 148 57.67 -6.74 -13.44
CA SER A 148 57.85 -8.13 -13.89
C SER A 148 58.08 -8.25 -15.40
N GLU A 149 57.46 -7.41 -16.23
CA GLU A 149 57.70 -7.34 -17.67
C GLU A 149 59.17 -6.93 -17.94
N GLN A 150 59.71 -5.95 -17.21
CA GLN A 150 61.09 -5.52 -17.34
C GLN A 150 62.07 -6.59 -16.84
N ASP A 151 61.78 -7.28 -15.76
CA ASP A 151 62.61 -8.36 -15.20
C ASP A 151 62.64 -9.59 -16.16
N PHE A 152 61.52 -9.87 -16.83
CA PHE A 152 61.44 -10.91 -17.87
C PHE A 152 62.32 -10.55 -19.06
N ILE A 153 62.28 -9.33 -19.58
CA ILE A 153 63.10 -8.84 -20.65
C ILE A 153 64.60 -8.95 -20.27
N ASN A 154 64.94 -8.67 -19.03
CA ASN A 154 66.27 -8.78 -18.51
C ASN A 154 66.71 -10.22 -18.14
N GLY A 155 65.86 -11.23 -18.40
CA GLY A 155 66.14 -12.63 -18.11
C GLY A 155 66.17 -13.01 -16.63
N LYS A 156 65.62 -12.15 -15.71
CA LYS A 156 65.59 -12.41 -14.28
C LYS A 156 64.47 -13.31 -13.81
N ILE A 157 63.38 -13.38 -14.54
CA ILE A 157 62.25 -14.25 -14.28
C ILE A 157 61.87 -15.06 -15.52
N ASP A 158 61.23 -16.22 -15.30
CA ASP A 158 60.75 -17.11 -16.35
C ASP A 158 59.33 -16.73 -16.83
N ILE A 159 58.92 -17.36 -17.94
CA ILE A 159 57.58 -17.12 -18.55
C ILE A 159 56.46 -17.55 -17.64
N ILE A 160 56.67 -18.55 -16.76
CA ILE A 160 55.63 -19.04 -15.83
C ILE A 160 55.39 -17.98 -14.78
N SER A 161 56.45 -17.40 -14.19
CA SER A 161 56.36 -16.31 -13.24
C SER A 161 55.67 -15.08 -13.84
N LEU A 162 56.05 -14.69 -15.05
CA LEU A 162 55.39 -13.58 -15.76
C LEU A 162 53.89 -13.85 -16.00
N SER A 163 53.54 -15.09 -16.40
CA SER A 163 52.16 -15.49 -16.62
C SER A 163 51.33 -15.41 -15.32
N LEU A 164 51.91 -15.80 -14.18
CA LEU A 164 51.27 -15.70 -12.86
C LEU A 164 51.00 -14.24 -12.49
N GLU A 165 51.97 -13.35 -12.68
CA GLU A 165 51.76 -11.93 -12.40
C GLU A 165 50.71 -11.29 -13.30
N ARG A 166 50.70 -11.69 -14.59
CA ARG A 166 49.61 -11.25 -15.52
C ARG A 166 48.25 -11.71 -15.06
N SER A 167 48.13 -12.93 -14.57
CA SER A 167 46.87 -13.48 -14.04
C SER A 167 46.40 -12.71 -12.79
N ARG A 168 47.34 -12.40 -11.86
CA ARG A 168 47.06 -11.58 -10.66
C ARG A 168 46.56 -10.20 -11.02
N ARG A 169 47.22 -9.51 -11.96
CA ARG A 169 46.82 -8.19 -12.47
C ARG A 169 45.39 -8.26 -13.07
N SER A 170 45.15 -9.27 -13.92
CA SER A 170 43.84 -9.47 -14.56
C SER A 170 42.72 -9.66 -13.52
N SER A 171 42.96 -10.51 -12.52
CA SER A 171 42.03 -10.75 -11.41
C SER A 171 41.77 -9.48 -10.61
N ALA A 172 42.79 -8.69 -10.26
CA ALA A 172 42.63 -7.44 -9.54
C ALA A 172 41.81 -6.41 -10.35
N ASN A 173 42.05 -6.30 -11.65
CA ASN A 173 41.29 -5.40 -12.51
C ASN A 173 39.80 -5.83 -12.63
N ILE A 174 39.50 -7.13 -12.78
CA ILE A 174 38.14 -7.66 -12.77
C ILE A 174 37.47 -7.32 -11.45
N THR A 175 38.15 -7.58 -10.33
CA THR A 175 37.65 -7.28 -8.98
C THR A 175 37.35 -5.79 -8.79
N TYR A 176 38.15 -4.91 -9.35
CA TYR A 176 37.91 -3.46 -9.34
C TYR A 176 36.67 -3.09 -10.15
N GLN A 177 36.48 -3.67 -11.37
CA GLN A 177 35.31 -3.40 -12.18
C GLN A 177 34.03 -3.89 -11.49
N ASP A 178 34.06 -5.08 -10.88
CA ASP A 178 32.95 -5.58 -10.06
C ASP A 178 32.61 -4.62 -8.90
N GLY A 179 33.64 -4.04 -8.27
CA GLY A 179 33.45 -3.04 -7.25
C GLY A 179 32.74 -1.77 -7.76
N ARG A 180 33.08 -1.33 -8.97
CA ARG A 180 32.40 -0.20 -9.64
C ARG A 180 30.92 -0.48 -9.89
N VAL A 181 30.60 -1.66 -10.41
CA VAL A 181 29.22 -2.10 -10.67
C VAL A 181 28.45 -2.19 -9.34
N THR A 182 29.07 -2.76 -8.31
CA THR A 182 28.45 -2.89 -6.98
C THR A 182 28.12 -1.51 -6.39
N LEU A 183 29.02 -0.54 -6.47
CA LEU A 183 28.77 0.83 -6.02
C LEU A 183 27.64 1.48 -6.83
N HIS A 184 27.69 1.35 -8.15
CA HIS A 184 26.65 1.91 -9.02
C HIS A 184 25.26 1.36 -8.67
N ASN A 185 25.15 0.04 -8.50
CA ASN A 185 23.88 -0.59 -8.11
C ASN A 185 23.39 -0.12 -6.73
N ALA A 186 24.32 0.03 -5.75
CA ALA A 186 23.97 0.52 -4.42
C ALA A 186 23.45 1.97 -4.46
N VAL A 187 24.07 2.84 -5.24
CA VAL A 187 23.63 4.23 -5.42
C VAL A 187 22.29 4.29 -6.14
N THR A 188 22.13 3.54 -7.23
CA THR A 188 20.86 3.48 -7.97
C THR A 188 19.73 3.01 -7.06
N LEU A 189 19.96 1.99 -6.23
CA LEU A 189 18.96 1.54 -5.26
C LEU A 189 18.57 2.65 -4.27
N LEU A 190 19.56 3.40 -3.75
CA LEU A 190 19.31 4.51 -2.85
C LEU A 190 18.50 5.63 -3.55
N GLU A 191 18.85 5.97 -4.80
CA GLU A 191 18.12 6.94 -5.61
C GLU A 191 16.66 6.52 -5.82
N MET A 192 16.43 5.25 -6.16
CA MET A 192 15.08 4.69 -6.34
C MET A 192 14.27 4.73 -5.04
N LEU A 193 14.90 4.47 -3.89
CA LEU A 193 14.23 4.48 -2.60
C LEU A 193 13.88 5.88 -2.12
N THR A 194 14.71 6.87 -2.45
CA THR A 194 14.57 8.24 -1.95
C THR A 194 13.97 9.20 -2.97
N ASN A 195 13.89 8.76 -4.24
CA ASN A 195 13.51 9.61 -5.38
C ASN A 195 14.38 10.86 -5.53
N VAL A 196 15.62 10.81 -5.02
CA VAL A 196 16.60 11.91 -5.09
C VAL A 196 17.78 11.44 -5.95
N LYS A 197 18.10 12.17 -7.01
CA LYS A 197 19.28 11.89 -7.83
C LYS A 197 20.54 12.29 -7.08
N ILE A 198 21.47 11.36 -6.92
CA ILE A 198 22.76 11.54 -6.23
C ILE A 198 23.87 11.76 -7.26
N ILE A 199 23.80 11.06 -8.39
CA ILE A 199 24.75 11.19 -9.50
C ILE A 199 24.12 12.09 -10.55
N ASN A 200 24.65 13.31 -10.70
CA ASN A 200 24.42 14.10 -11.89
C ASN A 200 25.28 13.52 -13.01
N GLN A 201 24.64 12.97 -14.04
CA GLN A 201 25.28 12.59 -15.29
C GLN A 201 25.78 13.81 -16.02
#